data_9ae79dcfa4823f1457d587ae0774b6fe
#
_entry.id   9ae79dcfa4823f1457d587ae0774b6fe
#
_cell.length_a   1.000
_cell.length_b   1.000
_cell.length_c   1.000
_cell.angle_alpha   90.00
_cell.angle_beta   90.00
_cell.angle_gamma   90.00
#
_symmetry.space_group_name_H-M   'P 1'
#
loop_
_entity.id
_entity.type
_entity.pdbx_description
1 polymer ?
#
loop_
_entity_poly.entity_id
_entity_poly.type
_entity_poly.pdbx_seq_one_letter_code
_entity_poly.pdbx_strand_id
1 'polypeptide(L)'
;MCIRDSWEIAGLLSPEPLPTFPNGFPKEVLDEFTARTGYQVLCNKPYSGTEVIKDYGEEHMKTGALIVYTSADSVFQIAANEAIVPVEKLYEICAEARRMLVGKYGVGRVIARPFVGDCAANFTRTPRRHDFSLVPPADTMLDVLQQAGKSTIGVGKIHDIFAGKGVSETIRTSGNTEGLKVTMELADRDFDGLAFVNLVDFDMLYGHRRDVAGYAAAAAEFNDWLPTFMDKMRPDDILMVTADHGCDPSYTKTTDHTREYVPFLIYGKNLRHGVDLGTRYCFGTIANTVCDALDVKACLAGCSVWNEIKA
;
A
#
# COMPACT_ATOMS: atom_id res chain seq x y z
N MET A 1 4.10 -2.11 -4.71
CA MET A 1 3.81 -0.94 -3.87
C MET A 1 4.58 -1.05 -2.57
N CYS A 2 5.47 -0.13 -2.31
CA CYS A 2 6.32 -0.14 -1.12
C CYS A 2 5.55 0.43 0.09
N ILE A 3 5.12 -0.43 1.00
CA ILE A 3 4.41 -0.04 2.23
C ILE A 3 5.27 0.93 3.06
N ARG A 4 6.59 0.73 3.09
CA ARG A 4 7.53 1.53 3.88
C ARG A 4 7.60 2.99 3.42
N ASP A 5 7.60 3.24 2.13
CA ASP A 5 7.71 4.59 1.57
C ASP A 5 6.47 5.41 1.93
N SER A 6 5.28 4.82 1.82
CA SER A 6 4.03 5.45 2.27
C SER A 6 3.99 5.65 3.79
N TRP A 7 4.59 4.74 4.60
CA TRP A 7 4.75 4.95 6.04
C TRP A 7 5.71 6.12 6.34
N GLU A 8 6.78 6.27 5.55
CA GLU A 8 7.71 7.38 5.71
C GLU A 8 7.05 8.73 5.36
N ILE A 9 6.21 8.78 4.30
CA ILE A 9 5.35 9.94 4.01
C ILE A 9 4.49 10.30 5.23
N ALA A 10 3.99 9.28 5.93
CA ALA A 10 3.20 9.46 7.15
C ALA A 10 4.05 9.66 8.44
N GLY A 11 5.36 9.88 8.30
CA GLY A 11 6.26 10.23 9.39
C GLY A 11 6.82 9.05 10.18
N LEU A 12 6.68 7.82 9.69
CA LEU A 12 7.21 6.60 10.32
C LEU A 12 8.42 6.06 9.53
N LEU A 13 9.63 6.29 10.05
CA LEU A 13 10.84 5.72 9.46
C LEU A 13 10.93 4.22 9.70
N SER A 14 11.26 3.48 8.65
CA SER A 14 11.55 2.05 8.70
C SER A 14 13.02 1.81 8.32
N PRO A 15 13.98 1.90 9.27
CA PRO A 15 15.40 1.84 8.97
C PRO A 15 15.82 0.48 8.40
N GLU A 16 15.18 -0.58 8.85
CA GLU A 16 15.46 -1.94 8.36
C GLU A 16 14.52 -2.34 7.23
N PRO A 17 15.02 -3.00 6.17
CA PRO A 17 14.17 -3.55 5.13
C PRO A 17 13.23 -4.61 5.69
N LEU A 18 12.03 -4.74 5.11
CA LEU A 18 11.15 -5.86 5.43
C LEU A 18 11.82 -7.19 5.04
N PRO A 19 11.69 -8.25 5.85
CA PRO A 19 12.37 -9.51 5.59
C PRO A 19 11.87 -10.17 4.30
N THR A 20 12.80 -10.74 3.53
CA THR A 20 12.50 -11.58 2.37
C THR A 20 13.02 -12.99 2.59
N PHE A 21 12.43 -13.98 1.94
CA PHE A 21 12.71 -15.39 2.17
C PHE A 21 13.06 -16.12 0.86
N PRO A 22 14.23 -15.82 0.25
CA PRO A 22 14.61 -16.37 -1.06
C PRO A 22 14.77 -17.91 -1.05
N ASN A 23 14.96 -18.53 0.11
CA ASN A 23 15.06 -19.97 0.28
C ASN A 23 13.81 -20.59 0.96
N GLY A 24 12.69 -19.87 1.00
CA GLY A 24 11.51 -20.25 1.77
C GLY A 24 11.63 -19.87 3.26
N PHE A 25 10.53 -20.04 3.98
CA PHE A 25 10.45 -19.70 5.41
C PHE A 25 11.21 -20.72 6.27
N PRO A 26 11.85 -20.28 7.36
CA PRO A 26 12.50 -21.17 8.32
C PRO A 26 11.52 -22.19 8.91
N LYS A 27 12.08 -23.34 9.31
CA LYS A 27 11.28 -24.45 9.87
C LYS A 27 10.46 -24.01 11.08
N GLU A 28 11.01 -23.20 11.97
CA GLU A 28 10.30 -22.69 13.14
C GLU A 28 9.05 -21.86 12.79
N VAL A 29 9.07 -21.12 11.68
CA VAL A 29 7.90 -20.37 11.19
C VAL A 29 6.81 -21.31 10.71
N LEU A 30 7.17 -22.37 9.98
CA LEU A 30 6.22 -23.35 9.48
C LEU A 30 5.65 -24.24 10.60
N ASP A 31 6.47 -24.61 11.56
CA ASP A 31 6.05 -25.39 12.74
C ASP A 31 5.05 -24.58 13.57
N GLU A 32 5.33 -23.28 13.81
CA GLU A 32 4.41 -22.38 14.49
C GLU A 32 3.11 -22.18 13.70
N PHE A 33 3.20 -21.98 12.39
CA PHE A 33 2.03 -21.87 11.53
C PHE A 33 1.14 -23.12 11.62
N THR A 34 1.75 -24.30 11.51
CA THR A 34 1.04 -25.57 11.63
C THR A 34 0.41 -25.75 13.02
N ALA A 35 1.13 -25.40 14.07
CA ALA A 35 0.62 -25.49 15.44
C ALA A 35 -0.59 -24.58 15.70
N ARG A 36 -0.59 -23.38 15.13
CA ARG A 36 -1.67 -22.40 15.31
C ARG A 36 -2.89 -22.67 14.42
N THR A 37 -2.65 -23.13 13.18
CA THR A 37 -3.72 -23.28 12.19
C THR A 37 -4.25 -24.71 12.08
N GLY A 38 -3.47 -25.70 12.49
CA GLY A 38 -3.77 -27.13 12.34
C GLY A 38 -3.51 -27.68 10.93
N TYR A 39 -3.01 -26.86 10.00
CA TYR A 39 -2.77 -27.26 8.62
C TYR A 39 -1.29 -27.54 8.34
N GLN A 40 -1.04 -28.61 7.57
CA GLN A 40 0.28 -28.89 7.04
C GLN A 40 0.60 -27.95 5.85
N VAL A 41 1.88 -27.80 5.53
CA VAL A 41 2.37 -26.88 4.50
C VAL A 41 2.94 -27.66 3.31
N LEU A 42 2.56 -27.26 2.12
CA LEU A 42 3.15 -27.64 0.85
C LEU A 42 3.97 -26.49 0.28
N CYS A 43 4.95 -26.80 -0.55
CA CYS A 43 5.82 -25.92 -1.32
C CYS A 43 6.92 -25.23 -0.50
N ASN A 44 6.63 -24.15 0.24
CA ASN A 44 7.58 -23.34 1.01
C ASN A 44 8.82 -22.88 0.21
N LYS A 45 8.63 -22.24 -0.93
CA LYS A 45 9.71 -21.65 -1.74
C LYS A 45 9.21 -20.46 -2.57
N PRO A 46 10.09 -19.65 -3.17
CA PRO A 46 9.68 -18.66 -4.15
C PRO A 46 9.00 -19.33 -5.34
N TYR A 47 7.82 -18.82 -5.72
CA TYR A 47 7.04 -19.42 -6.82
C TYR A 47 6.14 -18.40 -7.52
N SER A 48 5.85 -18.67 -8.80
CA SER A 48 4.77 -17.99 -9.51
C SER A 48 3.41 -18.44 -8.98
N GLY A 49 2.53 -17.49 -8.66
CA GLY A 49 1.21 -17.83 -8.11
C GLY A 49 0.26 -18.54 -9.08
N THR A 50 0.56 -18.57 -10.37
CA THR A 50 -0.17 -19.37 -11.38
C THR A 50 0.39 -20.77 -11.50
N GLU A 51 1.70 -20.92 -11.46
CA GLU A 51 2.35 -22.23 -11.61
C GLU A 51 2.24 -23.06 -10.31
N VAL A 52 2.31 -22.41 -9.13
CA VAL A 52 2.24 -23.12 -7.86
C VAL A 52 0.92 -23.88 -7.66
N ILE A 53 -0.19 -23.35 -8.16
CA ILE A 53 -1.49 -24.04 -8.05
C ILE A 53 -1.58 -25.22 -9.03
N LYS A 54 -0.91 -25.16 -10.19
CA LYS A 54 -0.84 -26.30 -11.12
C LYS A 54 -0.01 -27.43 -10.52
N ASP A 55 1.16 -27.09 -9.94
CA ASP A 55 2.11 -28.10 -9.46
C ASP A 55 1.72 -28.74 -8.12
N TYR A 56 1.06 -27.98 -7.23
CA TYR A 56 0.70 -28.45 -5.87
C TYR A 56 -0.81 -28.57 -5.64
N GLY A 57 -1.66 -28.11 -6.57
CA GLY A 57 -3.11 -28.08 -6.36
C GLY A 57 -3.73 -29.45 -6.17
N GLU A 58 -3.32 -30.48 -6.93
CA GLU A 58 -3.83 -31.82 -6.77
C GLU A 58 -3.41 -32.45 -5.43
N GLU A 59 -2.19 -32.22 -4.97
CA GLU A 59 -1.73 -32.67 -3.66
C GLU A 59 -2.49 -31.95 -2.53
N HIS A 60 -2.71 -30.63 -2.66
CA HIS A 60 -3.56 -29.86 -1.76
C HIS A 60 -4.97 -30.46 -1.68
N MET A 61 -5.60 -30.77 -2.81
CA MET A 61 -6.95 -31.35 -2.84
C MET A 61 -7.02 -32.73 -2.17
N LYS A 62 -5.96 -33.53 -2.27
CA LYS A 62 -5.89 -34.87 -1.66
C LYS A 62 -5.63 -34.83 -0.16
N THR A 63 -4.79 -33.90 0.30
CA THR A 63 -4.27 -33.91 1.68
C THR A 63 -4.92 -32.84 2.57
N GLY A 64 -5.49 -31.78 1.99
CA GLY A 64 -5.95 -30.59 2.70
C GLY A 64 -4.81 -29.68 3.18
N ALA A 65 -3.54 -30.01 2.91
CA ALA A 65 -2.40 -29.19 3.29
C ALA A 65 -2.36 -27.90 2.46
N LEU A 66 -1.98 -26.77 3.07
CA LEU A 66 -2.00 -25.46 2.43
C LEU A 66 -0.75 -25.21 1.58
N ILE A 67 -0.94 -24.61 0.42
CA ILE A 67 0.18 -24.23 -0.46
C ILE A 67 0.74 -22.89 0.02
N VAL A 68 1.87 -22.94 0.75
CA VAL A 68 2.57 -21.74 1.23
C VAL A 68 3.74 -21.44 0.30
N TYR A 69 3.86 -20.19 -0.14
CA TYR A 69 4.94 -19.77 -1.02
C TYR A 69 5.23 -18.27 -0.84
N THR A 70 6.36 -17.84 -1.38
CA THR A 70 6.80 -16.44 -1.35
C THR A 70 7.15 -15.94 -2.75
N SER A 71 7.71 -14.74 -2.85
CA SER A 71 8.26 -14.15 -4.06
C SER A 71 9.52 -13.35 -3.71
N ALA A 72 10.01 -12.52 -4.63
CA ALA A 72 11.07 -11.56 -4.34
C ALA A 72 10.64 -10.48 -3.32
N ASP A 73 9.33 -10.23 -3.21
CA ASP A 73 8.76 -9.32 -2.23
C ASP A 73 8.72 -9.93 -0.82
N SER A 74 8.52 -9.05 0.18
CA SER A 74 8.29 -9.45 1.57
C SER A 74 6.86 -9.93 1.79
N VAL A 75 6.55 -11.16 1.36
CA VAL A 75 5.19 -11.71 1.38
C VAL A 75 5.15 -13.18 1.82
N PHE A 76 4.09 -13.53 2.58
CA PHE A 76 3.70 -14.90 2.91
C PHE A 76 2.37 -15.19 2.20
N GLN A 77 2.38 -16.04 1.19
CA GLN A 77 1.21 -16.30 0.38
C GLN A 77 0.67 -17.70 0.66
N ILE A 78 -0.65 -17.81 0.82
CA ILE A 78 -1.35 -19.07 1.08
C ILE A 78 -2.37 -19.29 -0.03
N ALA A 79 -2.13 -20.30 -0.89
CA ALA A 79 -3.12 -20.70 -1.87
C ALA A 79 -3.90 -21.93 -1.37
N ALA A 80 -5.21 -21.92 -1.58
CA ALA A 80 -6.10 -23.01 -1.27
C ALA A 80 -7.27 -23.09 -2.26
N ASN A 81 -7.70 -24.30 -2.59
CA ASN A 81 -8.89 -24.54 -3.39
C ASN A 81 -10.14 -24.32 -2.55
N GLU A 82 -11.08 -23.54 -3.07
CA GLU A 82 -12.30 -23.15 -2.34
C GLU A 82 -13.22 -24.33 -2.01
N ALA A 83 -13.11 -25.45 -2.74
CA ALA A 83 -13.84 -26.67 -2.43
C ALA A 83 -13.25 -27.43 -1.22
N ILE A 84 -11.97 -27.20 -0.89
CA ILE A 84 -11.26 -27.86 0.21
C ILE A 84 -11.21 -26.98 1.45
N VAL A 85 -10.88 -25.70 1.25
CA VAL A 85 -10.81 -24.67 2.30
C VAL A 85 -11.70 -23.51 1.88
N PRO A 86 -12.88 -23.34 2.50
CA PRO A 86 -13.74 -22.19 2.22
C PRO A 86 -13.00 -20.86 2.37
N VAL A 87 -13.38 -19.85 1.58
CA VAL A 87 -12.65 -18.58 1.52
C VAL A 87 -12.57 -17.88 2.88
N GLU A 88 -13.67 -17.91 3.64
CA GLU A 88 -13.72 -17.34 4.99
C GLU A 88 -12.73 -18.04 5.91
N LYS A 89 -12.61 -19.37 5.80
CA LYS A 89 -11.62 -20.14 6.57
C LYS A 89 -10.18 -19.82 6.15
N LEU A 90 -9.95 -19.63 4.85
CA LEU A 90 -8.63 -19.18 4.35
C LEU A 90 -8.28 -17.79 4.91
N TYR A 91 -9.26 -16.87 5.00
CA TYR A 91 -9.04 -15.55 5.59
C TYR A 91 -8.72 -15.63 7.10
N GLU A 92 -9.39 -16.50 7.87
CA GLU A 92 -9.05 -16.74 9.28
C GLU A 92 -7.61 -17.26 9.43
N ILE A 93 -7.20 -18.20 8.58
CA ILE A 93 -5.83 -18.76 8.56
C ILE A 93 -4.81 -17.65 8.22
N CYS A 94 -5.10 -16.83 7.21
CA CYS A 94 -4.22 -15.71 6.86
C CYS A 94 -4.12 -14.66 7.96
N ALA A 95 -5.23 -14.38 8.65
CA ALA A 95 -5.23 -13.47 9.80
C ALA A 95 -4.39 -14.04 10.97
N GLU A 96 -4.44 -15.37 11.22
CA GLU A 96 -3.57 -16.01 12.20
C GLU A 96 -2.09 -15.97 11.80
N ALA A 97 -1.80 -16.25 10.51
CA ALA A 97 -0.46 -16.10 9.96
C ALA A 97 0.05 -14.65 10.12
N ARG A 98 -0.81 -13.64 9.89
CA ARG A 98 -0.45 -12.23 10.10
C ARG A 98 -0.08 -11.93 11.56
N ARG A 99 -0.81 -12.50 12.52
CA ARG A 99 -0.52 -12.30 13.96
C ARG A 99 0.82 -12.91 14.39
N MET A 100 1.22 -14.05 13.80
CA MET A 100 2.50 -14.69 14.13
C MET A 100 3.72 -14.08 13.42
N LEU A 101 3.53 -13.56 12.20
CA LEU A 101 4.63 -13.03 11.36
C LEU A 101 4.96 -11.59 11.74
N VAL A 102 5.62 -11.42 12.89
CA VAL A 102 6.06 -10.12 13.46
C VAL A 102 7.56 -10.11 13.73
N GLY A 103 8.12 -8.94 14.03
CA GLY A 103 9.54 -8.77 14.31
C GLY A 103 10.41 -9.24 13.13
N LYS A 104 11.40 -10.09 13.39
CA LYS A 104 12.33 -10.61 12.37
C LYS A 104 11.67 -11.40 11.23
N TYR A 105 10.43 -11.86 11.43
CA TYR A 105 9.62 -12.56 10.43
C TYR A 105 8.45 -11.72 9.92
N GLY A 106 8.43 -10.44 10.27
CA GLY A 106 7.36 -9.49 9.93
C GLY A 106 7.32 -9.14 8.45
N VAL A 107 6.85 -10.09 7.61
CA VAL A 107 6.61 -9.81 6.18
C VAL A 107 5.61 -8.67 5.99
N GLY A 108 5.79 -7.90 4.93
CA GLY A 108 4.90 -6.77 4.63
C GLY A 108 3.44 -7.18 4.42
N ARG A 109 3.19 -8.36 3.85
CA ARG A 109 1.83 -8.86 3.61
C ARG A 109 1.73 -10.36 3.79
N VAL A 110 0.63 -10.81 4.37
CA VAL A 110 0.13 -12.18 4.23
C VAL A 110 -0.99 -12.14 3.20
N ILE A 111 -0.99 -13.04 2.23
CA ILE A 111 -1.91 -12.96 1.10
C ILE A 111 -2.70 -14.25 0.95
N ALA A 112 -4.02 -14.14 1.06
CA ALA A 112 -4.94 -15.22 0.70
C ALA A 112 -5.07 -15.31 -0.83
N ARG A 113 -4.84 -16.51 -1.39
CA ARG A 113 -4.89 -16.80 -2.82
C ARG A 113 -5.85 -17.94 -3.12
N PRO A 114 -7.18 -17.72 -2.98
CA PRO A 114 -8.14 -18.76 -3.31
C PRO A 114 -8.12 -19.08 -4.81
N PHE A 115 -8.36 -20.36 -5.12
CA PHE A 115 -8.47 -20.85 -6.49
C PHE A 115 -9.57 -21.91 -6.62
N VAL A 116 -9.99 -22.18 -7.83
CA VAL A 116 -10.99 -23.20 -8.18
C VAL A 116 -10.45 -24.13 -9.26
N GLY A 117 -11.16 -25.20 -9.55
CA GLY A 117 -10.79 -26.25 -10.50
C GLY A 117 -10.63 -27.59 -9.79
N ASP A 118 -10.48 -28.67 -10.55
CA ASP A 118 -10.37 -30.04 -10.05
C ASP A 118 -9.09 -30.76 -10.50
N CYS A 119 -8.33 -30.16 -11.43
CA CYS A 119 -7.06 -30.69 -11.91
C CYS A 119 -6.11 -29.57 -12.37
N ALA A 120 -4.84 -29.90 -12.56
CA ALA A 120 -3.79 -28.96 -12.98
C ALA A 120 -4.12 -28.18 -14.27
N ALA A 121 -4.92 -28.77 -15.15
CA ALA A 121 -5.27 -28.15 -16.43
C ALA A 121 -6.30 -27.01 -16.30
N ASN A 122 -7.11 -27.00 -15.24
CA ASN A 122 -8.20 -26.03 -15.07
C ASN A 122 -8.14 -25.23 -13.76
N PHE A 123 -7.10 -25.40 -12.94
CA PHE A 123 -6.92 -24.55 -11.77
C PHE A 123 -6.81 -23.08 -12.13
N THR A 124 -7.71 -22.27 -11.58
CA THR A 124 -7.80 -20.82 -11.84
C THR A 124 -7.96 -20.05 -10.56
N ARG A 125 -7.14 -19.00 -10.40
CA ARG A 125 -7.26 -18.07 -9.25
C ARG A 125 -8.56 -17.29 -9.33
N THR A 126 -9.21 -17.12 -8.19
CA THR A 126 -10.43 -16.31 -8.10
C THR A 126 -10.12 -14.85 -7.74
N PRO A 127 -11.06 -13.91 -7.99
CA PRO A 127 -10.89 -12.52 -7.61
C PRO A 127 -10.95 -12.28 -6.09
N ARG A 128 -11.23 -13.33 -5.30
CA ARG A 128 -11.32 -13.28 -3.82
C ARG A 128 -9.94 -13.29 -3.14
N ARG A 129 -8.91 -12.75 -3.82
CA ARG A 129 -7.64 -12.45 -3.19
C ARG A 129 -7.86 -11.43 -2.08
N HIS A 130 -7.20 -11.64 -0.93
CA HIS A 130 -7.20 -10.69 0.17
C HIS A 130 -5.79 -10.56 0.77
N ASP A 131 -5.35 -9.30 0.98
CA ASP A 131 -4.03 -8.99 1.52
C ASP A 131 -4.19 -8.53 2.98
N PHE A 132 -3.47 -9.18 3.89
CA PHE A 132 -3.35 -8.82 5.31
C PHE A 132 -2.02 -8.11 5.50
N SER A 133 -2.05 -6.79 5.48
CA SER A 133 -0.87 -5.95 5.60
C SER A 133 -0.30 -5.94 7.03
N LEU A 134 1.00 -5.70 7.13
CA LEU A 134 1.65 -5.42 8.39
C LEU A 134 1.13 -4.08 8.92
N VAL A 135 0.70 -4.07 10.17
CA VAL A 135 0.28 -2.83 10.85
C VAL A 135 1.51 -1.96 11.10
N PRO A 136 1.45 -0.64 10.87
CA PRO A 136 2.54 0.26 11.22
C PRO A 136 2.97 0.05 12.70
N PRO A 137 4.27 -0.16 12.97
CA PRO A 137 4.75 -0.52 14.31
C PRO A 137 4.73 0.62 15.32
N ALA A 138 4.51 1.85 14.87
CA ALA A 138 4.33 3.03 15.71
C ALA A 138 3.23 3.93 15.13
N ASP A 139 2.95 5.03 15.82
CA ASP A 139 1.98 5.99 15.35
C ASP A 139 2.52 6.77 14.15
N THR A 140 1.62 7.03 13.20
CA THR A 140 1.82 7.81 12.00
C THR A 140 1.05 9.14 12.10
N MET A 141 1.21 10.01 11.12
CA MET A 141 0.37 11.24 11.08
C MET A 141 -1.13 10.91 11.08
N LEU A 142 -1.54 9.76 10.52
CA LEU A 142 -2.96 9.36 10.52
C LEU A 142 -3.46 9.11 11.93
N ASP A 143 -2.67 8.43 12.77
CA ASP A 143 -3.00 8.17 14.17
C ASP A 143 -3.04 9.48 14.97
N VAL A 144 -2.04 10.33 14.77
CA VAL A 144 -1.93 11.63 15.49
C VAL A 144 -3.09 12.57 15.15
N LEU A 145 -3.46 12.65 13.87
CA LEU A 145 -4.61 13.44 13.41
C LEU A 145 -5.92 12.90 13.99
N GLN A 146 -6.12 11.57 13.95
CA GLN A 146 -7.32 10.94 14.48
C GLN A 146 -7.43 11.15 16.00
N GLN A 147 -6.32 11.04 16.74
CA GLN A 147 -6.28 11.32 18.19
C GLN A 147 -6.60 12.79 18.50
N ALA A 148 -6.28 13.71 17.60
CA ALA A 148 -6.63 15.12 17.69
C ALA A 148 -8.07 15.43 17.22
N GLY A 149 -8.88 14.43 16.89
CA GLY A 149 -10.26 14.59 16.43
C GLY A 149 -10.40 15.02 14.98
N LYS A 150 -9.32 14.97 14.20
CA LYS A 150 -9.34 15.27 12.76
C LYS A 150 -9.79 14.07 11.95
N SER A 151 -10.45 14.32 10.82
CA SER A 151 -10.81 13.29 9.85
C SER A 151 -9.58 12.82 9.11
N THR A 152 -9.49 11.49 8.87
CA THR A 152 -8.44 10.87 8.08
C THR A 152 -9.08 9.97 7.03
N ILE A 153 -9.28 10.51 5.83
CA ILE A 153 -9.97 9.85 4.72
C ILE A 153 -8.93 9.21 3.81
N GLY A 154 -8.91 7.89 3.73
CA GLY A 154 -8.03 7.13 2.85
C GLY A 154 -8.71 6.80 1.53
N VAL A 155 -8.18 7.27 0.40
CA VAL A 155 -8.69 6.99 -0.95
C VAL A 155 -7.75 6.04 -1.68
N GLY A 156 -8.31 5.06 -2.38
CA GLY A 156 -7.54 4.03 -3.09
C GLY A 156 -7.01 2.96 -2.15
N LYS A 157 -5.70 2.75 -2.09
CA LYS A 157 -5.07 1.69 -1.29
C LYS A 157 -4.60 2.13 0.09
N ILE A 158 -4.88 3.34 0.53
CA ILE A 158 -4.38 3.87 1.81
C ILE A 158 -4.77 2.96 2.98
N HIS A 159 -6.03 2.52 3.05
CA HIS A 159 -6.44 1.56 4.09
C HIS A 159 -5.59 0.30 4.12
N ASP A 160 -5.30 -0.28 2.95
CA ASP A 160 -4.55 -1.53 2.86
C ASP A 160 -3.05 -1.33 3.20
N ILE A 161 -2.49 -0.15 2.90
CA ILE A 161 -1.10 0.22 3.23
C ILE A 161 -0.92 0.37 4.75
N PHE A 162 -1.88 0.98 5.42
CA PHE A 162 -1.83 1.24 6.86
C PHE A 162 -2.57 0.17 7.68
N ALA A 163 -3.07 -0.91 7.04
CA ALA A 163 -3.89 -1.94 7.68
C ALA A 163 -5.08 -1.34 8.46
N GLY A 164 -5.65 -0.25 7.96
CA GLY A 164 -6.73 0.50 8.58
C GLY A 164 -6.35 1.34 9.79
N LYS A 165 -5.11 1.26 10.29
CA LYS A 165 -4.67 2.02 11.46
C LYS A 165 -4.65 3.52 11.15
N GLY A 166 -5.31 4.32 11.99
CA GLY A 166 -5.38 5.78 11.83
C GLY A 166 -6.27 6.26 10.68
N VAL A 167 -7.00 5.38 9.96
CA VAL A 167 -7.91 5.75 8.86
C VAL A 167 -9.35 5.77 9.36
N SER A 168 -9.98 6.95 9.40
CA SER A 168 -11.36 7.11 9.89
C SER A 168 -12.42 6.77 8.83
N GLU A 169 -12.09 6.96 7.56
CA GLU A 169 -12.97 6.64 6.42
C GLU A 169 -12.17 6.06 5.26
N THR A 170 -12.71 5.07 4.57
CA THR A 170 -12.06 4.42 3.43
C THR A 170 -12.93 4.50 2.20
N ILE A 171 -12.39 5.05 1.11
CA ILE A 171 -13.03 5.08 -0.20
C ILE A 171 -12.15 4.29 -1.17
N ARG A 172 -12.62 3.11 -1.54
CA ARG A 172 -11.91 2.26 -2.51
C ARG A 172 -12.12 2.76 -3.92
N THR A 173 -11.09 2.68 -4.75
CA THR A 173 -11.14 3.07 -6.16
C THR A 173 -10.55 1.98 -7.04
N SER A 174 -11.03 1.88 -8.26
CA SER A 174 -10.58 0.91 -9.26
C SER A 174 -9.33 1.37 -10.05
N GLY A 175 -8.99 2.68 -9.99
CA GLY A 175 -7.86 3.27 -10.70
C GLY A 175 -7.80 4.79 -10.54
N ASN A 176 -6.93 5.44 -11.32
CA ASN A 176 -6.66 6.88 -11.21
C ASN A 176 -7.88 7.73 -11.53
N THR A 177 -8.59 7.45 -12.62
CA THR A 177 -9.77 8.24 -13.06
C THR A 177 -10.84 8.29 -11.96
N GLU A 178 -11.12 7.15 -11.30
CA GLU A 178 -12.06 7.12 -10.18
C GLU A 178 -11.48 7.85 -8.96
N GLY A 179 -10.16 7.69 -8.70
CA GLY A 179 -9.47 8.42 -7.64
C GLY A 179 -9.58 9.94 -7.79
N LEU A 180 -9.38 10.47 -8.99
CA LEU A 180 -9.53 11.89 -9.31
C LEU A 180 -10.97 12.36 -9.12
N LYS A 181 -11.95 11.54 -9.57
CA LYS A 181 -13.37 11.84 -9.37
C LYS A 181 -13.74 11.94 -7.89
N VAL A 182 -13.34 10.94 -7.11
CA VAL A 182 -13.56 10.93 -5.64
C VAL A 182 -12.91 12.13 -4.97
N THR A 183 -11.68 12.49 -5.38
CA THR A 183 -10.99 13.66 -4.84
C THR A 183 -11.75 14.96 -5.14
N MET A 184 -12.34 15.08 -6.33
CA MET A 184 -13.20 16.20 -6.69
C MET A 184 -14.47 16.27 -5.83
N GLU A 185 -15.08 15.11 -5.51
CA GLU A 185 -16.26 15.02 -4.64
C GLU A 185 -15.91 15.35 -3.19
N LEU A 186 -14.70 15.00 -2.72
CA LEU A 186 -14.23 15.35 -1.38
C LEU A 186 -14.08 16.87 -1.17
N ALA A 187 -13.75 17.64 -2.23
CA ALA A 187 -13.69 19.09 -2.15
C ALA A 187 -15.05 19.76 -1.88
N ASP A 188 -16.17 19.05 -2.15
CA ASP A 188 -17.52 19.51 -1.80
C ASP A 188 -17.92 19.18 -0.34
N ARG A 189 -17.18 18.28 0.31
CA ARG A 189 -17.51 17.82 1.66
C ARG A 189 -16.95 18.79 2.71
N ASP A 190 -17.72 18.99 3.75
CA ASP A 190 -17.26 19.73 4.92
C ASP A 190 -16.61 18.76 5.91
N PHE A 191 -15.28 18.79 6.00
CA PHE A 191 -14.51 18.06 7.00
C PHE A 191 -13.24 18.83 7.38
N ASP A 192 -12.76 18.62 8.60
CA ASP A 192 -11.50 19.13 9.09
C ASP A 192 -10.52 17.97 9.27
N GLY A 193 -9.47 17.94 8.45
CA GLY A 193 -8.52 16.83 8.46
C GLY A 193 -7.79 16.59 7.15
N LEU A 194 -7.43 15.36 6.89
CA LEU A 194 -6.63 14.91 5.75
C LEU A 194 -7.42 13.95 4.85
N ALA A 195 -7.49 14.24 3.55
CA ALA A 195 -7.77 13.26 2.52
C ALA A 195 -6.44 12.78 1.91
N PHE A 196 -6.07 11.54 2.20
CA PHE A 196 -4.86 10.91 1.65
C PHE A 196 -5.25 10.04 0.45
N VAL A 197 -4.85 10.48 -0.74
CA VAL A 197 -5.26 9.86 -2.01
C VAL A 197 -4.09 9.12 -2.63
N ASN A 198 -4.30 7.86 -3.01
CA ASN A 198 -3.32 7.05 -3.73
C ASN A 198 -3.81 6.76 -5.16
N LEU A 199 -3.16 7.37 -6.15
CA LEU A 199 -3.40 7.15 -7.58
C LEU A 199 -2.54 5.96 -8.04
N VAL A 200 -3.15 4.78 -8.06
CA VAL A 200 -2.44 3.49 -8.14
C VAL A 200 -1.93 3.08 -9.52
N ASP A 201 -2.47 3.65 -10.60
CA ASP A 201 -2.22 3.16 -11.96
C ASP A 201 -0.82 3.51 -12.47
N PHE A 202 -0.23 4.60 -11.98
CA PHE A 202 1.14 4.99 -12.31
C PHE A 202 2.12 3.84 -12.06
N ASP A 203 2.01 3.19 -10.91
CA ASP A 203 2.81 2.03 -10.54
C ASP A 203 2.26 0.74 -11.18
N MET A 204 0.99 0.41 -10.92
CA MET A 204 0.44 -0.92 -11.19
C MET A 204 0.20 -1.21 -12.67
N LEU A 205 -0.32 -0.24 -13.41
CA LEU A 205 -0.65 -0.43 -14.82
C LEU A 205 0.50 -0.05 -15.74
N TYR A 206 1.25 1.00 -15.40
CA TYR A 206 2.22 1.58 -16.33
C TYR A 206 3.67 1.39 -15.89
N GLY A 207 4.01 1.66 -14.65
CA GLY A 207 5.38 1.58 -14.12
C GLY A 207 5.96 0.18 -14.20
N HIS A 208 5.40 -0.78 -13.48
CA HIS A 208 5.84 -2.18 -13.49
C HIS A 208 5.74 -2.88 -14.85
N ARG A 209 4.83 -2.42 -15.71
CA ARG A 209 4.65 -2.96 -17.06
C ARG A 209 5.50 -2.28 -18.12
N ARG A 210 6.25 -1.25 -17.74
CA ARG A 210 7.10 -0.47 -18.64
C ARG A 210 6.33 0.16 -19.81
N ASP A 211 5.09 0.56 -19.54
CA ASP A 211 4.23 1.27 -20.49
C ASP A 211 4.45 2.78 -20.38
N VAL A 212 5.43 3.28 -21.13
CA VAL A 212 5.80 4.70 -21.17
C VAL A 212 4.64 5.55 -21.68
N ALA A 213 3.92 5.08 -22.70
CA ALA A 213 2.81 5.84 -23.30
C ALA A 213 1.63 5.95 -22.32
N GLY A 214 1.25 4.86 -21.67
CA GLY A 214 0.22 4.85 -20.63
C GLY A 214 0.58 5.70 -19.43
N TYR A 215 1.84 5.69 -18.99
CA TYR A 215 2.32 6.53 -17.88
C TYR A 215 2.21 8.01 -18.24
N ALA A 216 2.64 8.41 -19.45
CA ALA A 216 2.53 9.78 -19.92
C ALA A 216 1.07 10.23 -20.08
N ALA A 217 0.18 9.34 -20.58
CA ALA A 217 -1.24 9.63 -20.69
C ALA A 217 -1.90 9.84 -19.31
N ALA A 218 -1.55 9.04 -18.32
CA ALA A 218 -2.04 9.20 -16.94
C ALA A 218 -1.55 10.53 -16.31
N ALA A 219 -0.31 10.94 -16.59
CA ALA A 219 0.21 12.23 -16.15
C ALA A 219 -0.51 13.40 -16.83
N ALA A 220 -0.84 13.28 -18.13
CA ALA A 220 -1.62 14.27 -18.85
C ALA A 220 -3.06 14.38 -18.31
N GLU A 221 -3.73 13.24 -18.03
CA GLU A 221 -5.06 13.22 -17.40
C GLU A 221 -5.04 13.97 -16.04
N PHE A 222 -4.04 13.71 -15.19
CA PHE A 222 -3.88 14.42 -13.92
C PHE A 222 -3.65 15.92 -14.15
N ASN A 223 -2.78 16.28 -15.09
CA ASN A 223 -2.51 17.69 -15.43
C ASN A 223 -3.76 18.44 -15.92
N ASP A 224 -4.58 17.82 -16.73
CA ASP A 224 -5.81 18.43 -17.25
C ASP A 224 -6.89 18.55 -16.18
N TRP A 225 -6.94 17.65 -15.22
CA TRP A 225 -7.84 17.67 -14.07
C TRP A 225 -7.44 18.74 -13.03
N LEU A 226 -6.14 18.94 -12.82
CA LEU A 226 -5.61 19.74 -11.71
C LEU A 226 -6.12 21.18 -11.65
N PRO A 227 -6.21 21.99 -12.74
CA PRO A 227 -6.72 23.36 -12.67
C PRO A 227 -8.16 23.42 -12.17
N THR A 228 -9.04 22.51 -12.63
CA THR A 228 -10.43 22.45 -12.19
C THR A 228 -10.53 22.13 -10.70
N PHE A 229 -9.68 21.26 -10.19
CA PHE A 229 -9.62 20.97 -8.75
C PHE A 229 -9.11 22.17 -7.94
N MET A 230 -8.04 22.82 -8.40
CA MET A 230 -7.50 24.04 -7.73
C MET A 230 -8.51 25.16 -7.65
N ASP A 231 -9.32 25.38 -8.70
CA ASP A 231 -10.39 26.38 -8.71
C ASP A 231 -11.47 26.07 -7.66
N LYS A 232 -11.77 24.77 -7.49
CA LYS A 232 -12.79 24.29 -6.54
C LYS A 232 -12.34 24.34 -5.07
N MET A 233 -11.05 24.29 -4.81
CA MET A 233 -10.49 24.34 -3.46
C MET A 233 -10.98 25.59 -2.70
N ARG A 234 -11.29 25.41 -1.42
CA ARG A 234 -11.58 26.48 -0.49
C ARG A 234 -10.31 27.28 -0.16
N PRO A 235 -10.45 28.51 0.39
CA PRO A 235 -9.28 29.33 0.75
C PRO A 235 -8.29 28.64 1.69
N ASP A 236 -8.80 27.83 2.61
CA ASP A 236 -8.00 27.14 3.65
C ASP A 236 -7.57 25.72 3.26
N ASP A 237 -8.02 25.23 2.09
CA ASP A 237 -7.59 23.93 1.60
C ASP A 237 -6.14 23.99 1.09
N ILE A 238 -5.39 22.91 1.37
CA ILE A 238 -4.00 22.74 0.92
C ILE A 238 -3.92 21.45 0.13
N LEU A 239 -3.38 21.54 -1.08
CA LEU A 239 -3.05 20.39 -1.91
C LEU A 239 -1.55 20.11 -1.82
N MET A 240 -1.18 18.86 -1.52
CA MET A 240 0.18 18.35 -1.64
C MET A 240 0.21 17.24 -2.68
N VAL A 241 1.14 17.33 -3.63
CA VAL A 241 1.35 16.31 -4.67
C VAL A 241 2.76 15.78 -4.55
N THR A 242 2.86 14.46 -4.42
CA THR A 242 4.14 13.73 -4.32
C THR A 242 4.00 12.32 -4.90
N ALA A 243 5.08 11.57 -4.88
CA ALA A 243 5.08 10.13 -5.07
C ALA A 243 5.80 9.45 -3.90
N ASP A 244 5.47 8.21 -3.63
CA ASP A 244 6.11 7.42 -2.57
C ASP A 244 7.46 6.83 -3.02
N HIS A 245 7.65 6.62 -4.32
CA HIS A 245 8.91 6.19 -4.92
C HIS A 245 9.01 6.61 -6.38
N GLY A 246 10.19 6.48 -6.97
CA GLY A 246 10.40 6.55 -8.41
C GLY A 246 9.90 5.28 -9.11
N CYS A 247 9.38 5.42 -10.31
CA CYS A 247 9.01 4.30 -11.16
C CYS A 247 9.14 4.69 -12.64
N ASP A 248 10.37 4.77 -13.15
CA ASP A 248 10.64 5.11 -14.53
C ASP A 248 10.21 3.97 -15.47
N PRO A 249 9.13 4.13 -16.26
CA PRO A 249 8.66 3.10 -17.16
C PRO A 249 9.61 2.86 -18.35
N SER A 250 10.58 3.74 -18.59
CA SER A 250 11.61 3.56 -19.63
C SER A 250 12.81 2.72 -19.17
N TYR A 251 12.95 2.46 -17.86
CA TYR A 251 14.04 1.67 -17.31
C TYR A 251 13.76 0.17 -17.41
N THR A 252 14.32 -0.47 -18.44
CA THR A 252 13.99 -1.87 -18.81
C THR A 252 14.87 -2.94 -18.13
N LYS A 253 15.87 -2.55 -17.30
CA LYS A 253 16.76 -3.52 -16.63
C LYS A 253 16.08 -4.31 -15.51
N THR A 254 14.99 -3.81 -14.97
CA THR A 254 14.16 -4.46 -13.95
C THR A 254 12.71 -4.08 -14.16
N THR A 255 11.78 -4.84 -13.62
CA THR A 255 10.35 -4.49 -13.52
C THR A 255 10.01 -3.87 -12.16
N ASP A 256 11.00 -3.66 -11.31
CA ASP A 256 10.85 -3.06 -9.99
C ASP A 256 10.91 -1.52 -10.06
N HIS A 257 10.70 -0.88 -8.93
CA HIS A 257 10.78 0.58 -8.76
C HIS A 257 12.18 1.11 -9.11
N THR A 258 12.24 2.39 -9.44
CA THR A 258 13.48 3.11 -9.70
C THR A 258 13.76 4.16 -8.61
N ARG A 259 14.89 4.85 -8.64
CA ARG A 259 15.37 5.67 -7.51
C ARG A 259 15.55 7.14 -7.88
N GLU A 260 14.62 7.68 -8.64
CA GLU A 260 14.58 9.10 -8.95
C GLU A 260 14.09 9.89 -7.73
N TYR A 261 14.47 11.18 -7.67
CA TYR A 261 13.80 12.14 -6.80
C TYR A 261 12.33 12.26 -7.18
N VAL A 262 11.47 12.26 -6.19
CA VAL A 262 10.04 12.45 -6.38
C VAL A 262 9.67 13.93 -6.28
N PRO A 263 8.59 14.38 -6.95
CA PRO A 263 8.11 15.75 -6.79
C PRO A 263 7.59 15.99 -5.37
N PHE A 264 7.72 17.24 -4.90
CA PHE A 264 7.04 17.71 -3.69
C PHE A 264 6.47 19.09 -4.00
N LEU A 265 5.19 19.13 -4.39
CA LEU A 265 4.49 20.34 -4.78
C LEU A 265 3.41 20.65 -3.74
N ILE A 266 3.32 21.91 -3.34
CA ILE A 266 2.31 22.38 -2.37
C ILE A 266 1.60 23.58 -2.97
N TYR A 267 0.27 23.57 -2.93
CA TYR A 267 -0.58 24.65 -3.36
C TYR A 267 -1.69 24.92 -2.35
N GLY A 268 -1.97 26.21 -2.11
CA GLY A 268 -3.10 26.70 -1.33
C GLY A 268 -3.31 28.19 -1.61
N LYS A 269 -4.57 28.64 -1.64
CA LYS A 269 -4.92 30.04 -1.97
C LYS A 269 -4.34 31.03 -0.99
N ASN A 270 -4.16 30.63 0.29
CA ASN A 270 -3.63 31.43 1.37
C ASN A 270 -2.17 31.11 1.72
N LEU A 271 -1.44 30.42 0.83
CA LEU A 271 -0.03 30.14 1.01
C LEU A 271 0.84 31.13 0.24
N ARG A 272 2.12 31.21 0.60
CA ARG A 272 3.14 31.92 -0.18
C ARG A 272 3.35 31.23 -1.51
N HIS A 273 3.37 31.99 -2.60
CA HIS A 273 3.62 31.48 -3.93
C HIS A 273 5.08 31.60 -4.33
N GLY A 274 5.56 30.69 -5.20
CA GLY A 274 6.88 30.72 -5.79
C GLY A 274 8.02 30.42 -4.79
N VAL A 275 7.72 29.74 -3.68
CA VAL A 275 8.71 29.31 -2.71
C VAL A 275 9.44 28.08 -3.24
N ASP A 276 10.77 28.17 -3.35
CA ASP A 276 11.63 27.01 -3.62
C ASP A 276 11.97 26.31 -2.31
N LEU A 277 11.40 25.14 -2.09
CA LEU A 277 11.65 24.33 -0.91
C LEU A 277 12.98 23.55 -0.98
N GLY A 278 13.64 23.51 -2.16
CA GLY A 278 14.83 22.70 -2.39
C GLY A 278 14.59 21.20 -2.19
N THR A 279 15.67 20.44 -2.08
CA THR A 279 15.59 19.00 -1.83
C THR A 279 15.44 18.71 -0.35
N ARG A 280 14.45 17.88 0.00
CA ARG A 280 14.21 17.39 1.37
C ARG A 280 14.73 15.96 1.49
N TYR A 281 15.32 15.62 2.63
CA TYR A 281 16.01 14.34 2.84
C TYR A 281 15.14 13.26 3.47
N CYS A 282 13.87 13.58 3.80
CA CYS A 282 12.95 12.68 4.49
C CYS A 282 11.53 12.94 4.02
N PHE A 283 10.81 11.89 3.64
CA PHE A 283 9.39 11.96 3.29
C PHE A 283 8.51 12.42 4.46
N GLY A 284 8.92 12.17 5.70
CA GLY A 284 8.22 12.61 6.91
C GLY A 284 8.11 14.14 7.05
N THR A 285 8.80 14.91 6.20
CA THR A 285 8.55 16.34 5.99
C THR A 285 7.07 16.60 5.68
N ILE A 286 6.45 15.73 4.89
CA ILE A 286 5.02 15.81 4.52
C ILE A 286 4.16 15.67 5.77
N ALA A 287 4.39 14.62 6.57
CA ALA A 287 3.63 14.36 7.79
C ALA A 287 3.65 15.54 8.79
N ASN A 288 4.85 16.06 9.07
CA ASN A 288 4.99 17.19 9.99
C ASN A 288 4.35 18.47 9.42
N THR A 289 4.45 18.69 8.09
CA THR A 289 3.82 19.86 7.46
C THR A 289 2.29 19.77 7.51
N VAL A 290 1.72 18.59 7.28
CA VAL A 290 0.27 18.34 7.42
C VAL A 290 -0.19 18.57 8.85
N CYS A 291 0.55 18.05 9.84
CA CYS A 291 0.20 18.23 11.25
C CYS A 291 0.25 19.72 11.65
N ASP A 292 1.29 20.45 11.25
CA ASP A 292 1.41 21.88 11.53
C ASP A 292 0.32 22.71 10.83
N ALA A 293 -0.03 22.36 9.59
CA ALA A 293 -1.09 23.05 8.85
C ALA A 293 -2.48 22.83 9.49
N LEU A 294 -2.70 21.72 10.18
CA LEU A 294 -3.93 21.38 10.89
C LEU A 294 -3.89 21.75 12.39
N ASP A 295 -2.84 22.48 12.82
CA ASP A 295 -2.59 22.87 14.22
C ASP A 295 -2.56 21.66 15.19
N VAL A 296 -1.97 20.57 14.75
CA VAL A 296 -1.81 19.34 15.54
C VAL A 296 -0.34 19.13 15.90
N LYS A 297 -0.04 19.07 17.18
CA LYS A 297 1.33 18.81 17.66
C LYS A 297 1.68 17.35 17.41
N ALA A 298 2.77 17.13 16.68
CA ALA A 298 3.30 15.81 16.39
C ALA A 298 4.81 15.74 16.67
N CYS A 299 5.30 14.54 16.96
CA CYS A 299 6.73 14.24 17.07
C CYS A 299 7.03 13.09 16.12
N LEU A 300 6.99 13.37 14.82
CA LEU A 300 7.21 12.42 13.74
C LEU A 300 8.60 12.64 13.12
N ALA A 301 9.06 11.68 12.33
CA ALA A 301 10.30 11.84 11.59
C ALA A 301 10.21 12.97 10.57
N GLY A 302 11.32 13.66 10.30
CA GLY A 302 11.40 14.77 9.35
C GLY A 302 11.14 16.14 9.97
N CYS A 303 11.20 17.17 9.14
CA CYS A 303 11.02 18.57 9.52
C CYS A 303 9.90 19.20 8.69
N SER A 304 8.99 19.89 9.33
CA SER A 304 7.93 20.65 8.65
C SER A 304 8.47 21.81 7.82
N VAL A 305 7.85 22.08 6.69
CA VAL A 305 8.08 23.27 5.87
C VAL A 305 6.98 24.33 6.07
N TRP A 306 6.07 24.12 7.00
CA TRP A 306 4.92 25.01 7.23
C TRP A 306 5.32 26.46 7.40
N ASN A 307 6.37 26.73 8.17
CA ASN A 307 6.85 28.10 8.38
C ASN A 307 7.46 28.77 7.14
N GLU A 308 7.84 27.98 6.14
CA GLU A 308 8.38 28.49 4.87
C GLU A 308 7.26 28.90 3.91
N ILE A 309 6.09 28.26 4.00
CA ILE A 309 4.98 28.39 3.03
C ILE A 309 3.75 29.13 3.55
N LYS A 310 3.54 29.19 4.85
CA LYS A 310 2.42 29.97 5.41
C LYS A 310 2.59 31.46 5.12
N ALA A 311 1.51 32.14 4.71
CA ALA A 311 1.49 33.57 4.45
C ALA A 311 1.62 34.42 5.72
#